data_a609fa9a3eb36308277178a6d4876419
#
_entry.id   a609fa9a3eb36308277178a6d4876419
#
_cell.length_a   1.000
_cell.length_b   1.000
_cell.length_c   1.000
_cell.angle_alpha   90.00
_cell.angle_beta   90.00
_cell.angle_gamma   90.00
#
_symmetry.space_group_name_H-M   'P 1'
#
loop_
_entity.id
_entity.type
_entity.pdbx_description
1 polymer ?
#
loop_
_entity_poly.entity_id
_entity_poly.type
_entity_poly.pdbx_seq_one_letter_code
_entity_poly.pdbx_strand_id
1 'polypeptide(L)'
;MQIMVDTNVVLDVLLNRPAFVQNSATILRAASEEIQEFITASAVTDIYYIARKELKDSLQTKMLIRNLLQVVHVASVSEVDVWAALDSNWKDFEDSVQNAVAEHQRFDYIITRNPSDYKDSSLPILTPQEFANKFIEK
;
A
#
# COMPACT_ATOMS: atom_id res chain seq x y z
N MET A 1 -1.05 -5.34 -15.05
CA MET A 1 -1.86 -5.34 -13.83
C MET A 1 -1.35 -4.26 -12.91
N GLN A 2 -2.26 -3.47 -12.37
CA GLN A 2 -1.93 -2.39 -11.43
C GLN A 2 -2.57 -2.68 -10.08
N ILE A 3 -1.77 -2.66 -9.03
CA ILE A 3 -2.23 -2.94 -7.68
C ILE A 3 -1.87 -1.81 -6.72
N MET A 4 -2.75 -1.54 -5.77
CA MET A 4 -2.51 -0.63 -4.67
C MET A 4 -2.02 -1.44 -3.47
N VAL A 5 -0.89 -1.05 -2.90
CA VAL A 5 -0.32 -1.72 -1.73
C VAL A 5 -0.59 -0.87 -0.49
N ASP A 6 -1.26 -1.45 0.49
CA ASP A 6 -1.59 -0.76 1.73
C ASP A 6 -0.32 -0.40 2.52
N THR A 7 -0.38 0.72 3.20
CA THR A 7 0.72 1.28 4.01
C THR A 7 1.35 0.24 4.94
N ASN A 8 0.53 -0.57 5.62
CA ASN A 8 1.06 -1.56 6.56
C ASN A 8 1.88 -2.66 5.90
N VAL A 9 1.54 -3.04 4.67
CA VAL A 9 2.33 -4.02 3.92
C VAL A 9 3.74 -3.48 3.66
N VAL A 10 3.83 -2.22 3.28
CA VAL A 10 5.12 -1.55 3.07
C VAL A 10 5.90 -1.43 4.37
N LEU A 11 5.25 -0.98 5.44
CA LEU A 11 5.91 -0.82 6.75
C LEU A 11 6.40 -2.14 7.31
N ASP A 12 5.70 -3.25 7.06
CA ASP A 12 6.15 -4.57 7.49
C ASP A 12 7.55 -4.89 6.96
N VAL A 13 7.82 -4.47 5.73
CA VAL A 13 9.13 -4.71 5.10
C VAL A 13 10.15 -3.69 5.59
N LEU A 14 9.82 -2.41 5.56
CA LEU A 14 10.77 -1.36 5.96
C LEU A 14 11.21 -1.49 7.41
N LEU A 15 10.31 -1.91 8.30
CA LEU A 15 10.57 -2.06 9.73
C LEU A 15 10.87 -3.50 10.14
N ASN A 16 10.93 -4.40 9.17
CA ASN A 16 11.24 -5.81 9.39
C ASN A 16 10.38 -6.42 10.50
N ARG A 17 9.06 -6.30 10.39
CA ARG A 17 8.12 -6.82 11.39
C ARG A 17 8.06 -8.35 11.31
N PRO A 18 8.53 -9.10 12.33
CA PRO A 18 8.74 -10.55 12.20
C PRO A 18 7.50 -11.35 11.82
N ALA A 19 6.33 -10.96 12.31
CA ALA A 19 5.09 -11.69 12.05
C ALA A 19 4.60 -11.55 10.59
N PHE A 20 5.03 -10.52 9.87
CA PHE A 20 4.44 -10.16 8.57
C PHE A 20 5.45 -10.01 7.45
N VAL A 21 6.73 -9.81 7.75
CA VAL A 21 7.72 -9.40 6.76
C VAL A 21 7.84 -10.37 5.59
N GLN A 22 7.76 -11.67 5.84
CA GLN A 22 7.93 -12.65 4.77
C GLN A 22 6.85 -12.54 3.69
N ASN A 23 5.59 -12.51 4.11
CA ASN A 23 4.48 -12.39 3.17
C ASN A 23 4.45 -11.02 2.49
N SER A 24 4.67 -9.96 3.27
CA SER A 24 4.66 -8.60 2.73
C SER A 24 5.83 -8.37 1.76
N ALA A 25 7.01 -8.93 2.04
CA ALA A 25 8.15 -8.82 1.14
C ALA A 25 7.91 -9.55 -0.18
N THR A 26 7.13 -10.63 -0.17
CA THR A 26 6.75 -11.34 -1.40
C THR A 26 6.04 -10.40 -2.37
N ILE A 27 5.18 -9.53 -1.85
CA ILE A 27 4.49 -8.53 -2.68
C ILE A 27 5.50 -7.59 -3.34
N LEU A 28 6.38 -6.97 -2.56
CA LEU A 28 7.33 -6.01 -3.13
C LEU A 28 8.28 -6.66 -4.14
N ARG A 29 8.66 -7.91 -3.91
CA ARG A 29 9.51 -8.65 -4.86
C ARG A 29 8.78 -9.01 -6.15
N ALA A 30 7.45 -9.02 -6.14
CA ALA A 30 6.64 -9.34 -7.32
C ALA A 30 6.53 -8.18 -8.31
N ALA A 31 6.96 -6.98 -7.94
CA ALA A 31 6.86 -5.81 -8.79
C ALA A 31 7.64 -6.03 -10.10
N SER A 32 7.00 -5.73 -11.22
CA SER A 32 7.56 -5.93 -12.56
C SER A 32 6.81 -5.05 -13.55
N GLU A 33 7.16 -5.14 -14.84
CA GLU A 33 6.38 -4.46 -15.88
C GLU A 33 4.94 -5.00 -15.95
N GLU A 34 4.75 -6.27 -15.59
CA GLU A 34 3.44 -6.91 -15.63
C GLU A 34 2.63 -6.67 -14.37
N ILE A 35 3.30 -6.48 -13.24
CA ILE A 35 2.67 -6.19 -11.95
C ILE A 35 3.21 -4.86 -11.45
N GLN A 36 2.50 -3.78 -11.78
CA GLN A 36 2.88 -2.44 -11.34
C GLN A 36 2.26 -2.15 -9.98
N GLU A 37 3.10 -1.83 -9.02
CA GLU A 37 2.68 -1.61 -7.64
C GLU A 37 2.70 -0.12 -7.32
N PHE A 38 1.69 0.32 -6.60
CA PHE A 38 1.49 1.73 -6.26
C PHE A 38 1.21 1.90 -4.78
N ILE A 39 1.71 3.01 -4.24
CA ILE A 39 1.27 3.54 -2.95
C ILE A 39 0.76 4.96 -3.21
N THR A 40 -0.14 5.45 -2.36
CA THR A 40 -0.63 6.82 -2.54
C THR A 40 0.40 7.84 -2.08
N ALA A 41 0.32 9.05 -2.62
CA ALA A 41 1.16 10.16 -2.17
C ALA A 41 0.95 10.43 -0.67
N SER A 42 -0.28 10.30 -0.18
CA SER A 42 -0.59 10.44 1.24
C SER A 42 0.09 9.36 2.08
N ALA A 43 0.18 8.14 1.57
CA ALA A 43 0.84 7.03 2.29
C ALA A 43 2.34 7.29 2.47
N VAL A 44 2.99 7.94 1.51
CA VAL A 44 4.43 8.25 1.63
C VAL A 44 4.72 9.08 2.89
N THR A 45 3.88 10.07 3.16
CA THR A 45 4.02 10.91 4.36
C THR A 45 3.85 10.07 5.64
N ASP A 46 2.84 9.23 5.68
CA ASP A 46 2.59 8.37 6.84
C ASP A 46 3.73 7.37 7.06
N ILE A 47 4.19 6.76 5.97
CA ILE A 47 5.33 5.83 6.02
C ILE A 47 6.56 6.54 6.59
N TYR A 48 6.83 7.76 6.13
CA TYR A 48 7.97 8.52 6.64
C TYR A 48 7.89 8.74 8.15
N TYR A 49 6.76 9.25 8.64
CA TYR A 49 6.65 9.59 10.05
C TYR A 49 6.63 8.37 10.96
N ILE A 50 5.98 7.30 10.55
CA ILE A 50 5.95 6.05 11.32
C ILE A 50 7.35 5.43 11.38
N ALA A 51 8.01 5.31 10.23
CA ALA A 51 9.35 4.72 10.16
C ALA A 51 10.37 5.57 10.90
N ARG A 52 10.31 6.90 10.76
CA ARG A 52 11.23 7.79 11.45
C ARG A 52 11.10 7.71 12.97
N LYS A 53 9.89 7.56 13.47
CA LYS A 53 9.66 7.43 14.91
C LYS A 53 10.35 6.19 15.46
N GLU A 54 10.35 5.10 14.71
CA GLU A 54 10.95 3.84 15.13
C GLU A 54 12.46 3.81 14.91
N LEU A 55 12.93 4.27 13.76
CA LEU A 55 14.34 4.25 13.38
C LEU A 55 15.14 5.39 14.02
N LYS A 56 14.48 6.48 14.39
CA LYS A 56 15.08 7.66 15.03
C LYS A 56 16.20 8.31 14.21
N ASP A 57 16.16 8.14 12.89
CA ASP A 57 17.17 8.67 11.97
C ASP A 57 16.46 9.08 10.68
N SER A 58 16.44 10.38 10.42
CA SER A 58 15.74 10.93 9.24
C SER A 58 16.44 10.58 7.93
N LEU A 59 17.77 10.54 7.93
CA LEU A 59 18.53 10.18 6.73
C LEU A 59 18.29 8.73 6.33
N GLN A 60 18.36 7.82 7.30
CA GLN A 60 18.09 6.41 7.05
C GLN A 60 16.66 6.21 6.55
N THR A 61 15.70 6.89 7.17
CA THR A 61 14.29 6.80 6.77
C THR A 61 14.11 7.23 5.32
N LYS A 62 14.70 8.36 4.94
CA LYS A 62 14.62 8.86 3.55
C LYS A 62 15.27 7.89 2.57
N MET A 63 16.40 7.27 2.94
CA MET A 63 17.06 6.28 2.09
C MET A 63 16.18 5.06 1.86
N LEU A 64 15.51 4.58 2.91
CA LEU A 64 14.61 3.43 2.78
C LEU A 64 13.45 3.76 1.83
N ILE A 65 12.90 4.97 1.94
CA ILE A 65 11.81 5.38 1.06
C ILE A 65 12.31 5.54 -0.39
N ARG A 66 13.52 6.10 -0.60
CA ARG A 66 14.09 6.16 -1.94
C ARG A 66 14.23 4.78 -2.56
N ASN A 67 14.70 3.81 -1.78
CA ASN A 67 14.83 2.43 -2.25
C ASN A 67 13.46 1.83 -2.57
N LEU A 68 12.47 2.09 -1.72
CA LEU A 68 11.10 1.64 -1.96
C LEU A 68 10.56 2.17 -3.29
N LEU A 69 10.82 3.42 -3.61
CA LEU A 69 10.33 4.05 -4.84
C LEU A 69 11.07 3.58 -6.10
N GLN A 70 12.09 2.74 -5.96
CA GLN A 70 12.65 2.01 -7.11
C GLN A 70 11.78 0.80 -7.45
N VAL A 71 10.91 0.39 -6.56
CA VAL A 71 10.08 -0.81 -6.70
C VAL A 71 8.61 -0.44 -6.92
N VAL A 72 8.11 0.55 -6.20
CA VAL A 72 6.71 0.97 -6.29
C VAL A 72 6.60 2.38 -6.85
N HIS A 73 5.46 2.66 -7.49
CA HIS A 73 5.12 3.98 -8.00
C HIS A 73 4.28 4.74 -6.97
N VAL A 74 4.27 6.06 -7.07
CA VAL A 74 3.42 6.90 -6.23
C VAL A 74 2.19 7.29 -7.04
N ALA A 75 1.00 6.94 -6.54
CA ALA A 75 -0.26 7.35 -7.14
C ALA A 75 -0.66 8.71 -6.57
N SER A 76 -0.98 9.66 -7.44
CA SER A 76 -1.41 10.99 -6.99
C SER A 76 -2.77 10.92 -6.29
N VAL A 77 -2.93 11.78 -5.29
CA VAL A 77 -4.21 11.96 -4.59
C VAL A 77 -4.79 13.29 -5.06
N SER A 78 -5.94 13.25 -5.71
CA SER A 78 -6.61 14.43 -6.21
C SER A 78 -7.64 14.96 -5.20
N GLU A 79 -8.12 16.17 -5.44
CA GLU A 79 -9.19 16.73 -4.63
C GLU A 79 -10.44 15.82 -4.66
N VAL A 80 -10.75 15.26 -5.82
CA VAL A 80 -11.90 14.34 -5.98
C VAL A 80 -11.76 13.14 -5.04
N ASP A 81 -10.56 12.60 -4.91
CA ASP A 81 -10.31 11.46 -4.01
C ASP A 81 -10.54 11.84 -2.55
N VAL A 82 -10.10 13.03 -2.16
CA VAL A 82 -10.28 13.52 -0.79
C VAL A 82 -11.77 13.69 -0.49
N TRP A 83 -12.53 14.29 -1.41
CA TRP A 83 -13.98 14.45 -1.21
C TRP A 83 -14.70 13.10 -1.14
N ALA A 84 -14.33 12.15 -2.00
CA ALA A 84 -14.92 10.81 -1.95
C ALA A 84 -14.65 10.13 -0.59
N ALA A 85 -13.45 10.29 -0.06
CA ALA A 85 -13.10 9.74 1.25
C ALA A 85 -13.90 10.42 2.38
N LEU A 86 -14.04 11.75 2.33
CA LEU A 86 -14.80 12.49 3.33
C LEU A 86 -16.28 12.13 3.32
N ASP A 87 -16.83 11.82 2.16
CA ASP A 87 -18.24 11.45 2.00
C ASP A 87 -18.50 9.97 2.32
N SER A 88 -17.45 9.18 2.51
CA SER A 88 -17.59 7.76 2.79
C SER A 88 -17.86 7.50 4.29
N ASN A 89 -18.34 6.30 4.59
CA ASN A 89 -18.57 5.85 5.96
C ASN A 89 -17.44 4.97 6.50
N TRP A 90 -16.28 5.03 5.90
CA TRP A 90 -15.14 4.23 6.33
C TRP A 90 -14.63 4.71 7.68
N LYS A 91 -14.22 3.75 8.53
CA LYS A 91 -13.71 4.06 9.86
C LYS A 91 -12.34 4.73 9.82
N ASP A 92 -11.47 4.24 8.94
CA ASP A 92 -10.12 4.78 8.81
C ASP A 92 -10.05 5.69 7.59
N PHE A 93 -9.72 6.96 7.83
CA PHE A 93 -9.69 7.95 6.76
C PHE A 93 -8.60 7.66 5.73
N GLU A 94 -7.42 7.25 6.18
CA GLU A 94 -6.32 6.94 5.27
C GLU A 94 -6.70 5.77 4.34
N ASP A 95 -7.30 4.71 4.88
CA ASP A 95 -7.76 3.59 4.06
C ASP A 95 -8.79 4.06 3.04
N SER A 96 -9.69 4.96 3.43
CA SER A 96 -10.69 5.48 2.50
C SER A 96 -10.06 6.31 1.38
N VAL A 97 -9.00 7.05 1.67
CA VAL A 97 -8.25 7.80 0.64
C VAL A 97 -7.57 6.83 -0.32
N GLN A 98 -6.89 5.82 0.20
CA GLN A 98 -6.24 4.80 -0.64
C GLN A 98 -7.26 4.11 -1.54
N ASN A 99 -8.41 3.77 -0.99
CA ASN A 99 -9.47 3.15 -1.77
C ASN A 99 -10.01 4.10 -2.86
N ALA A 100 -10.25 5.36 -2.52
CA ALA A 100 -10.76 6.33 -3.48
C ALA A 100 -9.80 6.49 -4.67
N VAL A 101 -8.50 6.58 -4.39
CA VAL A 101 -7.48 6.66 -5.43
C VAL A 101 -7.49 5.41 -6.31
N ALA A 102 -7.53 4.24 -5.68
CA ALA A 102 -7.49 2.96 -6.40
C ALA A 102 -8.73 2.79 -7.29
N GLU A 103 -9.91 3.13 -6.78
CA GLU A 103 -11.14 3.06 -7.58
C GLU A 103 -11.14 4.07 -8.73
N HIS A 104 -10.73 5.30 -8.45
CA HIS A 104 -10.68 6.37 -9.45
C HIS A 104 -9.73 6.01 -10.60
N GLN A 105 -8.57 5.46 -10.29
CA GLN A 105 -7.56 5.07 -11.28
C GLN A 105 -7.77 3.65 -11.81
N ARG A 106 -8.81 2.98 -11.37
CA ARG A 106 -9.23 1.65 -11.87
C ARG A 106 -8.15 0.59 -11.69
N PHE A 107 -7.57 0.53 -10.50
CA PHE A 107 -6.62 -0.51 -10.17
C PHE A 107 -7.31 -1.87 -10.13
N ASP A 108 -6.52 -2.93 -10.33
CA ASP A 108 -7.06 -4.28 -10.38
C ASP A 108 -7.31 -4.87 -9.00
N TYR A 109 -6.43 -4.56 -8.05
CA TYR A 109 -6.51 -5.09 -6.68
C TYR A 109 -6.00 -4.08 -5.66
N ILE A 110 -6.49 -4.22 -4.43
CA ILE A 110 -5.87 -3.61 -3.25
C ILE A 110 -5.29 -4.76 -2.42
N ILE A 111 -4.02 -4.63 -2.02
CA ILE A 111 -3.32 -5.64 -1.23
C ILE A 111 -3.17 -5.12 0.20
N THR A 112 -3.75 -5.85 1.15
CA THR A 112 -3.75 -5.45 2.57
C THR A 112 -3.70 -6.68 3.46
N ARG A 113 -3.15 -6.53 4.68
CA ARG A 113 -3.20 -7.59 5.69
C ARG A 113 -4.60 -7.74 6.30
N ASN A 114 -5.41 -6.70 6.19
CA ASN A 114 -6.71 -6.64 6.87
C ASN A 114 -7.83 -6.37 5.86
N PRO A 115 -8.25 -7.39 5.08
CA PRO A 115 -9.29 -7.19 4.06
C PRO A 115 -10.60 -6.62 4.61
N SER A 116 -10.93 -6.90 5.88
CA SER A 116 -12.16 -6.38 6.49
C SER A 116 -12.18 -4.86 6.57
N ASP A 117 -11.02 -4.20 6.62
CA ASP A 117 -10.93 -2.74 6.63
C ASP A 117 -11.33 -2.15 5.27
N TYR A 118 -11.33 -2.96 4.22
CA TYR A 118 -11.67 -2.56 2.84
C TYR A 118 -12.96 -3.21 2.34
N LYS A 119 -13.79 -3.73 3.23
CA LYS A 119 -15.01 -4.48 2.85
C LYS A 119 -15.98 -3.71 1.97
N ASP A 120 -15.97 -2.37 2.06
CA ASP A 120 -16.86 -1.52 1.27
C ASP A 120 -16.25 -1.07 -0.06
N SER A 121 -15.06 -1.56 -0.40
CA SER A 121 -14.43 -1.26 -1.69
C SER A 121 -15.18 -1.95 -2.83
N SER A 122 -15.22 -1.28 -3.98
CA SER A 122 -15.71 -1.89 -5.22
C SER A 122 -14.65 -2.77 -5.89
N LEU A 123 -13.41 -2.72 -5.42
CA LEU A 123 -12.30 -3.48 -6.00
C LEU A 123 -12.08 -4.80 -5.26
N PRO A 124 -11.52 -5.82 -5.95
CA PRO A 124 -11.10 -7.04 -5.26
C PRO A 124 -9.98 -6.75 -4.27
N ILE A 125 -10.10 -7.29 -3.07
CA ILE A 125 -9.13 -7.12 -1.98
C ILE A 125 -8.46 -8.46 -1.72
N LEU A 126 -7.12 -8.48 -1.69
CA LEU A 126 -6.36 -9.69 -1.40
C LEU A 126 -5.34 -9.42 -0.30
N THR A 127 -5.08 -10.44 0.52
CA THR A 127 -3.93 -10.42 1.41
C THR A 127 -2.67 -10.69 0.60
N PRO A 128 -1.47 -10.35 1.14
CA PRO A 128 -0.22 -10.75 0.49
C PRO A 128 -0.15 -12.23 0.16
N GLN A 129 -0.61 -13.09 1.08
CA GLN A 129 -0.59 -14.54 0.84
C GLN A 129 -1.55 -14.94 -0.27
N GLU A 130 -2.75 -14.39 -0.28
CA GLU A 130 -3.73 -14.68 -1.34
C GLU A 130 -3.22 -14.22 -2.70
N PHE A 131 -2.59 -13.06 -2.76
CA PHE A 131 -1.99 -12.57 -4.01
C PHE A 131 -0.88 -13.50 -4.49
N ALA A 132 0.02 -13.89 -3.57
CA ALA A 132 1.11 -14.79 -3.90
C ALA A 132 0.59 -16.13 -4.42
N ASN A 133 -0.41 -16.70 -3.76
CA ASN A 133 -1.01 -17.96 -4.19
C ASN A 133 -1.63 -17.85 -5.59
N LYS A 134 -2.23 -16.71 -5.88
CA LYS A 134 -2.94 -16.53 -7.15
C LYS A 134 -2.01 -16.19 -8.32
N PHE A 135 -0.97 -15.41 -8.10
CA PHE A 135 -0.17 -14.84 -9.19
C PHE A 135 1.30 -15.21 -9.16
N ILE A 136 1.84 -15.70 -8.06
CA ILE A 136 3.27 -15.93 -7.91
C ILE A 136 3.59 -17.43 -7.73
N GLU A 137 2.93 -18.07 -6.78
CA GLU A 137 3.17 -19.48 -6.42
C GLU A 137 2.20 -20.40 -7.17
N LYS A 138 2.51 -20.64 -8.43
CA LYS A 138 1.69 -21.55 -9.23
C LYS A 138 2.34 -22.90 -9.42
#